data_d2b638d6af715e110d654a9ea8af2d14
#
_entry.id   d2b638d6af715e110d654a9ea8af2d14
#
_cell.length_a   1.000
_cell.length_b   1.000
_cell.length_c   1.000
_cell.angle_alpha   90.00
_cell.angle_beta   90.00
_cell.angle_gamma   90.00
#
_symmetry.space_group_name_H-M   'P 1'
#
loop_
_entity.id
_entity.type
_entity.pdbx_description
1 polymer ?
#
loop_
_entity_poly.entity_id
_entity_poly.type
_entity_poly.pdbx_seq_one_letter_code
_entity_poly.pdbx_strand_id
1 'polypeptide(L)'
;MRKIGWFIFFILCFQLSFAQYTELINSKRPGFSDSPYSVGTGVYQIEAGLFYKNIGNYLYWDQKNQQNIRYKANSIGTDITLRTSQFFERLELDLDLTFVSENRDYLQPTVHQESVLGLSKLTFGAKYMVYSPTYTDKTKEIRSWKKRHSFDWKRLLPAVAVYAGLNTNFLSDLHKNPDGMSPRIAIFTQNDLSNKFIILTNFIADKLFTDEAENSFILTATYSLTEKIAIFGEGQGFLRKNVPNDIQYGVGGAYLLNKNLQVDASLRFINDERGDHTFLAGAGLSWRLDRHKDKFTKVDSEGKAIKQKEGGGLFSRLFSKKNKKQRKVKKVKARKQKIKKLKPKMTKAQKKLEKEEKKNAKAAKKEAKSIEKQKKKEADDFNKNYESPKEDE
;
A
#
# COMPACT_ATOMS: atom_id res chain seq x y z
N MET A 1 -28.95 21.26 -20.40
CA MET A 1 -29.21 19.80 -20.34
C MET A 1 -27.98 18.93 -20.65
N ARG A 2 -27.12 19.23 -21.62
CA ARG A 2 -25.90 18.41 -21.93
C ARG A 2 -24.91 18.29 -20.73
N LYS A 3 -24.72 19.35 -19.92
CA LYS A 3 -23.78 19.34 -18.77
C LYS A 3 -24.28 18.47 -17.60
N ILE A 4 -25.59 18.35 -17.41
CA ILE A 4 -26.19 17.49 -16.37
C ILE A 4 -26.06 16.02 -16.76
N GLY A 5 -26.17 15.68 -18.05
CA GLY A 5 -25.96 14.31 -18.55
C GLY A 5 -24.54 13.79 -18.30
N TRP A 6 -23.51 14.62 -18.47
CA TRP A 6 -22.12 14.28 -18.17
C TRP A 6 -21.88 14.08 -16.66
N PHE A 7 -22.54 14.89 -15.83
CA PHE A 7 -22.44 14.76 -14.36
C PHE A 7 -23.11 13.47 -13.86
N ILE A 8 -24.28 13.13 -14.42
CA ILE A 8 -24.99 11.87 -14.11
C ILE A 8 -24.20 10.65 -14.64
N PHE A 9 -23.62 10.72 -15.83
CA PHE A 9 -22.74 9.68 -16.37
C PHE A 9 -21.51 9.47 -15.48
N PHE A 10 -20.89 10.55 -15.00
CA PHE A 10 -19.76 10.48 -14.07
C PHE A 10 -20.15 9.85 -12.74
N ILE A 11 -21.33 10.17 -12.18
CA ILE A 11 -21.86 9.56 -10.95
C ILE A 11 -22.19 8.07 -11.14
N LEU A 12 -22.71 7.67 -12.31
CA LEU A 12 -23.03 6.26 -12.63
C LEU A 12 -21.75 5.40 -12.75
N CYS A 13 -20.67 5.94 -13.27
CA CYS A 13 -19.38 5.24 -13.35
C CYS A 13 -18.78 4.93 -11.94
N PHE A 14 -19.19 5.67 -10.92
CA PHE A 14 -18.70 5.46 -9.53
C PHE A 14 -19.29 4.24 -8.82
N GLN A 15 -20.35 3.61 -9.36
CA GLN A 15 -21.11 2.60 -8.61
C GLN A 15 -20.66 1.13 -8.80
N LEU A 16 -19.76 0.82 -9.73
CA LEU A 16 -19.63 -0.57 -10.22
C LEU A 16 -18.28 -1.27 -10.01
N SER A 17 -17.44 -0.82 -9.10
CA SER A 17 -16.15 -1.51 -8.96
C SER A 17 -15.80 -1.74 -7.49
N PHE A 18 -15.65 -2.99 -7.10
CA PHE A 18 -15.04 -3.39 -5.85
C PHE A 18 -13.54 -3.12 -5.96
N ALA A 19 -13.00 -2.26 -5.11
CA ALA A 19 -11.57 -2.10 -4.97
C ALA A 19 -11.02 -3.34 -4.25
N GLN A 20 -9.98 -3.96 -4.79
CA GLN A 20 -9.34 -5.09 -4.14
C GLN A 20 -8.28 -4.58 -3.17
N TYR A 21 -8.50 -4.84 -1.88
CA TYR A 21 -7.45 -4.78 -0.88
C TYR A 21 -6.35 -5.79 -1.23
N THR A 22 -5.08 -5.37 -1.20
CA THR A 22 -3.96 -6.27 -1.42
C THR A 22 -3.50 -6.88 -0.09
N GLU A 23 -3.54 -8.21 0.04
CA GLU A 23 -3.11 -8.92 1.25
C GLU A 23 -1.61 -8.74 1.53
N LEU A 24 -0.80 -8.59 0.48
CA LEU A 24 0.62 -8.29 0.56
C LEU A 24 0.86 -6.78 0.44
N ILE A 25 1.97 -6.31 1.02
CA ILE A 25 2.40 -4.92 0.90
C ILE A 25 2.59 -4.56 -0.58
N ASN A 26 2.02 -3.41 -0.99
CA ASN A 26 2.21 -2.83 -2.31
C ASN A 26 3.04 -1.55 -2.16
N SER A 27 4.35 -1.66 -2.35
CA SER A 27 5.30 -0.56 -2.21
C SER A 27 5.56 0.12 -3.55
N LYS A 28 5.76 1.47 -3.55
CA LYS A 28 6.32 2.21 -4.68
C LYS A 28 7.79 1.86 -4.90
N ARG A 29 8.47 1.48 -3.81
CA ARG A 29 9.89 1.10 -3.84
C ARG A 29 10.07 -0.33 -4.37
N PRO A 30 11.24 -0.63 -5.00
CA PRO A 30 12.44 0.21 -5.19
C PRO A 30 12.47 1.05 -6.48
N GLY A 31 11.42 0.98 -7.31
CA GLY A 31 11.31 1.77 -8.55
C GLY A 31 10.85 3.21 -8.31
N PHE A 32 10.57 3.93 -9.41
CA PHE A 32 9.90 5.24 -9.39
C PHE A 32 8.47 5.17 -9.95
N SER A 33 8.07 4.03 -10.47
CA SER A 33 6.69 3.79 -10.88
C SER A 33 5.78 3.56 -9.68
N ASP A 34 4.57 4.08 -9.75
CA ASP A 34 3.52 3.81 -8.78
C ASP A 34 2.44 2.90 -9.37
N SER A 35 1.91 2.02 -8.55
CA SER A 35 0.79 1.15 -8.90
C SER A 35 -0.53 1.90 -8.77
N PRO A 36 -1.54 1.65 -9.65
CA PRO A 36 -2.86 2.21 -9.52
C PRO A 36 -3.63 1.72 -8.28
N TYR A 37 -3.22 0.60 -7.68
CA TYR A 37 -3.87 0.06 -6.50
C TYR A 37 -3.54 0.90 -5.25
N SER A 38 -4.56 1.13 -4.42
CA SER A 38 -4.39 1.80 -3.13
C SER A 38 -3.92 0.80 -2.07
N VAL A 39 -3.37 1.31 -0.98
CA VAL A 39 -2.96 0.49 0.18
C VAL A 39 -4.15 -0.16 0.92
N GLY A 40 -5.38 0.29 0.66
CA GLY A 40 -6.60 -0.24 1.28
C GLY A 40 -7.03 0.51 2.54
N THR A 41 -8.33 0.41 2.87
CA THR A 41 -8.93 1.15 4.00
C THR A 41 -8.39 0.69 5.35
N GLY A 42 -7.97 1.65 6.18
CA GLY A 42 -7.43 1.37 7.51
C GLY A 42 -5.97 0.92 7.52
N VAL A 43 -5.29 1.03 6.38
CA VAL A 43 -3.87 0.72 6.23
C VAL A 43 -3.04 2.00 6.32
N TYR A 44 -1.93 1.93 7.04
CA TYR A 44 -0.90 2.96 7.10
C TYR A 44 0.41 2.33 6.64
N GLN A 45 1.03 2.90 5.64
CA GLN A 45 2.27 2.40 5.07
C GLN A 45 3.33 3.49 5.11
N ILE A 46 4.52 3.12 5.56
CA ILE A 46 5.71 3.97 5.60
C ILE A 46 6.77 3.30 4.75
N GLU A 47 7.29 4.02 3.79
CA GLU A 47 8.37 3.58 2.92
C GLU A 47 9.54 4.54 3.14
N ALA A 48 10.70 4.01 3.49
CA ALA A 48 11.89 4.80 3.72
C ALA A 48 13.08 4.20 2.97
N GLY A 49 13.89 5.05 2.36
CA GLY A 49 15.07 4.61 1.64
C GLY A 49 16.22 5.60 1.72
N LEU A 50 17.41 5.05 1.79
CA LEU A 50 18.65 5.80 1.65
C LEU A 50 19.10 5.73 0.20
N PHE A 51 19.63 6.82 -0.33
CA PHE A 51 20.22 6.84 -1.65
C PHE A 51 21.53 7.62 -1.69
N TYR A 52 22.38 7.21 -2.61
CA TYR A 52 23.55 7.95 -3.04
C TYR A 52 23.37 8.31 -4.51
N LYS A 53 23.59 9.59 -4.85
CA LYS A 53 23.52 10.11 -6.22
C LYS A 53 24.81 10.84 -6.56
N ASN A 54 25.40 10.46 -7.68
CA ASN A 54 26.57 11.13 -8.24
C ASN A 54 26.20 11.74 -9.59
N ILE A 55 26.32 13.05 -9.71
CA ILE A 55 26.10 13.81 -10.93
C ILE A 55 27.48 14.13 -11.50
N GLY A 56 27.84 13.49 -12.61
CA GLY A 56 29.16 13.64 -13.21
C GLY A 56 29.41 15.02 -13.80
N ASN A 57 28.46 15.56 -14.50
CA ASN A 57 28.54 16.90 -15.11
C ASN A 57 27.14 17.32 -15.53
N TYR A 58 26.63 18.40 -14.99
CA TYR A 58 25.29 18.88 -15.30
C TYR A 58 25.36 20.34 -15.78
N LEU A 59 24.74 20.61 -16.93
CA LEU A 59 24.72 21.91 -17.55
C LEU A 59 23.27 22.34 -17.77
N TYR A 60 22.91 23.51 -17.26
CA TYR A 60 21.62 24.13 -17.54
C TYR A 60 21.74 25.63 -17.80
N TRP A 61 20.71 26.17 -18.46
CA TRP A 61 20.61 27.60 -18.71
C TRP A 61 19.83 28.25 -17.58
N ASP A 62 20.49 29.16 -16.85
CA ASP A 62 19.85 30.01 -15.84
C ASP A 62 19.18 31.19 -16.54
N GLN A 63 17.88 31.19 -16.62
CA GLN A 63 17.09 32.24 -17.27
C GLN A 63 17.20 33.59 -16.54
N LYS A 64 17.32 33.57 -15.21
CA LYS A 64 17.37 34.78 -14.37
C LYS A 64 18.65 35.54 -14.59
N ASN A 65 19.76 34.85 -14.65
CA ASN A 65 21.09 35.45 -14.81
C ASN A 65 21.60 35.36 -16.26
N GLN A 66 20.84 34.80 -17.18
CA GLN A 66 21.16 34.62 -18.61
C GLN A 66 22.57 34.00 -18.83
N GLN A 67 22.88 32.95 -18.09
CA GLN A 67 24.19 32.31 -18.14
C GLN A 67 24.06 30.76 -18.07
N ASN A 68 25.06 30.09 -18.63
CA ASN A 68 25.21 28.66 -18.49
C ASN A 68 25.81 28.32 -17.12
N ILE A 69 25.13 27.47 -16.37
CA ILE A 69 25.64 26.93 -15.11
C ILE A 69 26.03 25.47 -15.33
N ARG A 70 27.28 25.13 -15.00
CA ARG A 70 27.82 23.78 -15.04
C ARG A 70 28.33 23.41 -13.66
N TYR A 71 27.90 22.25 -13.17
CA TYR A 71 28.32 21.71 -11.88
C TYR A 71 28.41 20.18 -11.86
N LYS A 72 29.22 19.68 -10.94
CA LYS A 72 29.22 18.29 -10.49
C LYS A 72 28.60 18.22 -9.10
N ALA A 73 27.92 17.13 -8.76
CA ALA A 73 27.39 17.00 -7.41
C ALA A 73 27.45 15.56 -6.89
N ASN A 74 27.65 15.46 -5.59
CA ASN A 74 27.48 14.22 -4.84
C ASN A 74 26.42 14.45 -3.78
N SER A 75 25.43 13.56 -3.74
CA SER A 75 24.33 13.68 -2.82
C SER A 75 24.11 12.37 -2.08
N ILE A 76 23.88 12.47 -0.78
CA ILE A 76 23.36 11.37 0.04
C ILE A 76 22.02 11.85 0.59
N GLY A 77 21.01 11.04 0.49
CA GLY A 77 19.68 11.44 0.93
C GLY A 77 18.83 10.29 1.45
N THR A 78 17.68 10.70 1.99
CA THR A 78 16.65 9.79 2.48
C THR A 78 15.31 10.19 1.87
N ASP A 79 14.66 9.23 1.21
CA ASP A 79 13.29 9.34 0.74
C ASP A 79 12.35 8.71 1.75
N ILE A 80 11.29 9.42 2.12
CA ILE A 80 10.24 8.93 3.01
C ILE A 80 8.90 9.17 2.33
N THR A 81 8.12 8.10 2.17
CA THR A 81 6.75 8.16 1.67
C THR A 81 5.80 7.62 2.72
N LEU A 82 4.80 8.43 3.08
CA LEU A 82 3.71 8.02 3.97
C LEU A 82 2.45 7.85 3.13
N ARG A 83 1.81 6.67 3.21
CA ARG A 83 0.62 6.32 2.43
C ARG A 83 -0.49 5.82 3.34
N THR A 84 -1.71 6.25 3.09
CA THR A 84 -2.88 5.80 3.83
C THR A 84 -4.15 5.89 3.01
N SER A 85 -5.11 5.00 3.29
CA SER A 85 -6.45 5.06 2.75
C SER A 85 -7.46 4.99 3.91
N GLN A 86 -8.06 6.13 4.27
CA GLN A 86 -8.96 6.24 5.43
C GLN A 86 -10.43 6.30 5.04
N PHE A 87 -10.74 6.95 3.93
CA PHE A 87 -12.11 7.32 3.58
C PHE A 87 -12.77 6.28 2.67
N PHE A 88 -12.05 5.90 1.61
CA PHE A 88 -12.53 4.97 0.59
C PHE A 88 -11.41 4.02 0.19
N GLU A 89 -11.71 2.78 -0.13
CA GLU A 89 -10.72 1.79 -0.56
C GLU A 89 -9.94 2.18 -1.80
N ARG A 90 -10.55 3.02 -2.66
CA ARG A 90 -9.97 3.50 -3.92
C ARG A 90 -9.17 4.78 -3.79
N LEU A 91 -9.33 5.51 -2.67
CA LEU A 91 -8.67 6.78 -2.43
C LEU A 91 -7.51 6.58 -1.47
N GLU A 92 -6.32 6.81 -1.96
CA GLU A 92 -5.08 6.84 -1.19
C GLU A 92 -4.60 8.28 -1.06
N LEU A 93 -4.16 8.62 0.12
CA LEU A 93 -3.46 9.87 0.41
C LEU A 93 -1.99 9.55 0.62
N ASP A 94 -1.12 10.34 0.03
CA ASP A 94 0.31 10.20 0.19
C ASP A 94 1.01 11.52 0.56
N LEU A 95 2.15 11.36 1.19
CA LEU A 95 3.08 12.43 1.54
C LEU A 95 4.48 11.94 1.20
N ASP A 96 5.10 12.57 0.23
CA ASP A 96 6.48 12.31 -0.19
C ASP A 96 7.42 13.38 0.36
N LEU A 97 8.48 12.92 1.05
CA LEU A 97 9.53 13.76 1.64
C LEU A 97 10.89 13.25 1.16
N THR A 98 11.78 14.16 0.80
CA THR A 98 13.18 13.83 0.50
C THR A 98 14.10 14.79 1.25
N PHE A 99 14.93 14.24 2.12
CA PHE A 99 16.03 14.96 2.77
C PHE A 99 17.33 14.62 2.05
N VAL A 100 18.14 15.63 1.79
CA VAL A 100 19.39 15.45 1.07
C VAL A 100 20.51 16.28 1.70
N SER A 101 21.70 15.68 1.73
CA SER A 101 22.98 16.37 1.89
C SER A 101 23.66 16.34 0.54
N GLU A 102 23.83 17.51 -0.09
CA GLU A 102 24.35 17.66 -1.43
C GLU A 102 25.53 18.61 -1.43
N ASN A 103 26.64 18.15 -2.04
CA ASN A 103 27.83 18.97 -2.29
C ASN A 103 27.92 19.23 -3.79
N ARG A 104 27.90 20.51 -4.19
CA ARG A 104 27.99 20.96 -5.56
C ARG A 104 29.32 21.64 -5.80
N ASP A 105 30.02 21.22 -6.83
CA ASP A 105 31.23 21.83 -7.34
C ASP A 105 30.88 22.55 -8.63
N TYR A 106 30.66 23.86 -8.57
CA TYR A 106 30.37 24.71 -9.73
C TYR A 106 31.63 24.90 -10.56
N LEU A 107 31.52 24.67 -11.87
CA LEU A 107 32.60 24.79 -12.85
C LEU A 107 32.43 26.00 -13.74
N GLN A 108 31.21 26.49 -13.89
CA GLN A 108 30.84 27.67 -14.67
C GLN A 108 29.61 28.33 -14.02
N PRO A 109 29.48 29.68 -14.05
CA PRO A 109 30.41 30.67 -14.64
C PRO A 109 31.63 30.90 -13.76
N THR A 110 31.54 30.64 -12.46
CA THR A 110 32.65 30.81 -11.50
C THR A 110 32.86 29.48 -10.74
N VAL A 111 34.12 29.15 -10.50
CA VAL A 111 34.48 27.95 -9.73
C VAL A 111 34.28 28.23 -8.25
N HIS A 112 33.32 27.51 -7.65
CA HIS A 112 33.07 27.55 -6.20
C HIS A 112 32.40 26.27 -5.75
N GLN A 113 32.41 26.01 -4.46
CA GLN A 113 31.74 24.86 -3.84
C GLN A 113 30.60 25.34 -2.98
N GLU A 114 29.50 24.61 -3.02
CA GLU A 114 28.33 24.84 -2.20
C GLU A 114 27.86 23.53 -1.59
N SER A 115 27.58 23.55 -0.31
CA SER A 115 27.03 22.38 0.42
C SER A 115 25.70 22.75 1.02
N VAL A 116 24.70 21.90 0.78
CA VAL A 116 23.34 22.08 1.31
C VAL A 116 22.91 20.83 2.03
N LEU A 117 22.33 21.01 3.21
CA LEU A 117 21.64 19.97 3.96
C LEU A 117 20.21 20.42 4.20
N GLY A 118 19.24 19.67 3.73
CA GLY A 118 17.86 20.01 4.00
C GLY A 118 16.84 19.25 3.18
N LEU A 119 15.61 19.74 3.22
CA LEU A 119 14.49 19.17 2.51
C LEU A 119 14.56 19.55 1.03
N SER A 120 14.66 18.56 0.13
CA SER A 120 14.69 18.77 -1.32
C SER A 120 13.36 18.50 -2.01
N LYS A 121 12.45 17.78 -1.36
CA LYS A 121 11.10 17.51 -1.86
C LYS A 121 10.09 17.40 -0.72
N LEU A 122 8.92 18.01 -0.91
CA LEU A 122 7.76 17.84 -0.05
C LEU A 122 6.50 17.95 -0.91
N THR A 123 5.86 16.81 -1.13
CA THR A 123 4.68 16.69 -2.00
C THR A 123 3.55 16.04 -1.22
N PHE A 124 2.39 16.66 -1.21
CA PHE A 124 1.14 16.08 -0.72
C PHE A 124 0.32 15.62 -1.92
N GLY A 125 -0.24 14.44 -1.86
CA GLY A 125 -1.00 13.91 -2.98
C GLY A 125 -2.18 13.03 -2.59
N ALA A 126 -3.02 12.83 -3.60
CA ALA A 126 -4.15 11.91 -3.53
C ALA A 126 -4.23 11.10 -4.83
N LYS A 127 -4.28 9.79 -4.70
CA LYS A 127 -4.43 8.85 -5.81
C LYS A 127 -5.81 8.21 -5.74
N TYR A 128 -6.53 8.21 -6.85
CA TYR A 128 -7.85 7.59 -6.96
C TYR A 128 -7.86 6.53 -8.05
N MET A 129 -8.18 5.29 -7.68
CA MET A 129 -8.32 4.19 -8.62
C MET A 129 -9.64 4.29 -9.39
N VAL A 130 -9.55 4.61 -10.67
CA VAL A 130 -10.69 4.79 -11.57
C VAL A 130 -11.23 3.45 -12.04
N TYR A 131 -10.33 2.57 -12.47
CA TYR A 131 -10.69 1.29 -13.06
C TYR A 131 -9.78 0.16 -12.54
N SER A 132 -10.39 -0.98 -12.22
CA SER A 132 -9.70 -2.23 -11.87
C SER A 132 -10.31 -3.37 -12.69
N PRO A 133 -9.55 -4.06 -13.53
CA PRO A 133 -10.04 -5.19 -14.31
C PRO A 133 -10.33 -6.39 -13.40
N THR A 134 -11.35 -7.17 -13.77
CA THR A 134 -11.64 -8.45 -13.15
C THR A 134 -11.16 -9.59 -14.03
N TYR A 135 -10.24 -10.40 -13.52
CA TYR A 135 -9.68 -11.53 -14.27
C TYR A 135 -10.52 -12.77 -14.09
N THR A 136 -10.47 -13.65 -15.10
CA THR A 136 -11.16 -14.95 -15.04
C THR A 136 -10.33 -15.92 -14.20
N ASP A 137 -10.93 -16.42 -13.10
CA ASP A 137 -10.30 -17.48 -12.30
C ASP A 137 -10.33 -18.81 -13.05
N LYS A 138 -9.21 -19.12 -13.70
CA LYS A 138 -9.03 -20.37 -14.46
C LYS A 138 -8.57 -21.55 -13.59
N THR A 139 -8.28 -21.34 -12.32
CA THR A 139 -7.85 -22.42 -11.41
C THR A 139 -8.98 -23.40 -11.16
N LYS A 140 -10.23 -22.94 -11.26
CA LYS A 140 -11.46 -23.75 -11.13
C LYS A 140 -11.83 -24.55 -12.39
N GLU A 141 -11.14 -24.35 -13.50
CA GLU A 141 -11.37 -25.10 -14.74
C GLU A 141 -10.75 -26.49 -14.65
N ILE A 142 -11.57 -27.49 -14.39
CA ILE A 142 -11.13 -28.89 -14.19
C ILE A 142 -11.22 -29.69 -15.51
N ARG A 143 -12.11 -29.28 -16.44
CA ARG A 143 -12.46 -30.09 -17.62
C ARG A 143 -11.49 -29.99 -18.78
N SER A 144 -10.72 -28.91 -18.90
CA SER A 144 -9.82 -28.70 -20.03
C SER A 144 -8.48 -28.10 -19.59
N TRP A 145 -7.42 -28.90 -19.71
CA TRP A 145 -6.04 -28.45 -19.46
C TRP A 145 -5.65 -27.26 -20.35
N LYS A 146 -5.99 -27.28 -21.65
CA LYS A 146 -5.72 -26.21 -22.60
C LYS A 146 -6.41 -24.90 -22.20
N LYS A 147 -7.66 -24.96 -21.73
CA LYS A 147 -8.41 -23.80 -21.29
C LYS A 147 -7.86 -23.22 -19.98
N ARG A 148 -7.42 -24.09 -19.06
CA ARG A 148 -6.77 -23.69 -17.80
C ARG A 148 -5.47 -22.93 -18.02
N HIS A 149 -4.65 -23.32 -19.05
CA HIS A 149 -3.35 -22.71 -19.34
C HIS A 149 -3.40 -21.68 -20.47
N SER A 150 -4.57 -21.41 -21.06
CA SER A 150 -4.71 -20.37 -22.08
C SER A 150 -4.52 -18.99 -21.50
N PHE A 151 -3.94 -18.06 -22.28
CA PHE A 151 -3.82 -16.67 -21.88
C PHE A 151 -5.22 -16.04 -21.70
N ASP A 152 -5.40 -15.21 -20.67
CA ASP A 152 -6.62 -14.43 -20.46
C ASP A 152 -6.46 -13.03 -21.06
N TRP A 153 -7.12 -12.80 -22.19
CA TRP A 153 -7.06 -11.52 -22.91
C TRP A 153 -7.52 -10.32 -22.05
N LYS A 154 -8.29 -10.56 -21.01
CA LYS A 154 -8.66 -9.50 -20.04
C LYS A 154 -7.46 -8.92 -19.29
N ARG A 155 -6.33 -9.66 -19.23
CA ARG A 155 -5.08 -9.19 -18.62
C ARG A 155 -4.37 -8.11 -19.42
N LEU A 156 -4.78 -7.89 -20.68
CA LEU A 156 -4.33 -6.74 -21.48
C LEU A 156 -5.03 -5.44 -21.10
N LEU A 157 -6.18 -5.50 -20.41
CA LEU A 157 -6.84 -4.32 -19.90
C LEU A 157 -6.10 -3.85 -18.64
N PRO A 158 -5.56 -2.61 -18.60
CA PRO A 158 -4.85 -2.12 -17.45
C PRO A 158 -5.80 -1.71 -16.33
N ALA A 159 -5.39 -1.89 -15.08
CA ALA A 159 -5.91 -1.10 -13.98
C ALA A 159 -5.45 0.35 -14.15
N VAL A 160 -6.28 1.32 -13.78
CA VAL A 160 -6.00 2.76 -14.00
C VAL A 160 -6.31 3.56 -12.75
N ALA A 161 -5.38 4.43 -12.36
CA ALA A 161 -5.60 5.45 -11.34
C ALA A 161 -5.17 6.82 -11.84
N VAL A 162 -5.80 7.84 -11.29
CA VAL A 162 -5.42 9.24 -11.45
C VAL A 162 -4.85 9.77 -10.14
N TYR A 163 -3.90 10.66 -10.24
CA TYR A 163 -3.22 11.27 -9.12
C TYR A 163 -3.24 12.79 -9.26
N ALA A 164 -3.45 13.47 -8.16
CA ALA A 164 -3.30 14.91 -8.05
C ALA A 164 -2.52 15.23 -6.78
N GLY A 165 -1.48 16.02 -6.90
CA GLY A 165 -0.61 16.42 -5.81
C GLY A 165 -0.22 17.88 -5.89
N LEU A 166 0.36 18.37 -4.81
CA LEU A 166 0.90 19.71 -4.67
C LEU A 166 2.34 19.61 -4.14
N ASN A 167 3.28 20.07 -4.93
CA ASN A 167 4.63 20.28 -4.48
C ASN A 167 4.68 21.57 -3.68
N THR A 168 5.16 21.50 -2.47
CA THR A 168 5.30 22.68 -1.61
C THR A 168 6.65 23.31 -1.84
N ASN A 169 6.79 24.57 -1.45
CA ASN A 169 8.05 25.30 -1.53
C ASN A 169 8.73 25.50 -0.15
N PHE A 170 8.33 24.66 0.83
CA PHE A 170 9.01 24.62 2.15
C PHE A 170 10.28 23.77 2.07
N LEU A 171 11.18 24.14 1.15
CA LEU A 171 12.39 23.41 0.83
C LEU A 171 13.63 24.21 1.29
N SER A 172 14.80 23.55 1.29
CA SER A 172 16.08 24.25 1.46
C SER A 172 16.34 25.20 0.29
N ASP A 173 17.09 26.28 0.51
CA ASP A 173 17.22 27.38 -0.44
C ASP A 173 17.66 26.93 -1.85
N LEU A 174 18.55 25.93 -1.92
CA LEU A 174 19.03 25.38 -3.18
C LEU A 174 17.96 24.59 -3.97
N HIS A 175 16.90 24.12 -3.30
CA HIS A 175 15.85 23.30 -3.89
C HIS A 175 14.51 24.03 -4.02
N LYS A 176 14.44 25.29 -3.60
CA LYS A 176 13.23 26.11 -3.75
C LYS A 176 12.94 26.38 -5.22
N ASN A 177 11.69 26.21 -5.59
CA ASN A 177 11.23 26.66 -6.89
C ASN A 177 10.99 28.17 -6.85
N PRO A 178 11.58 28.96 -7.76
CA PRO A 178 11.35 30.40 -7.85
C PRO A 178 9.87 30.78 -8.01
N ASP A 179 9.10 29.94 -8.69
CA ASP A 179 7.68 30.14 -8.96
C ASP A 179 6.77 29.71 -7.80
N GLY A 180 7.32 29.19 -6.71
CA GLY A 180 6.59 28.79 -5.52
C GLY A 180 6.06 27.38 -5.55
N MET A 181 4.82 27.20 -5.06
CA MET A 181 4.15 25.88 -5.05
C MET A 181 3.68 25.50 -6.45
N SER A 182 3.75 24.21 -6.77
CA SER A 182 3.37 23.74 -8.11
C SER A 182 2.50 22.47 -8.05
N PRO A 183 1.46 22.37 -8.90
CA PRO A 183 0.66 21.16 -9.01
C PRO A 183 1.42 20.01 -9.70
N ARG A 184 1.07 18.79 -9.30
CA ARG A 184 1.51 17.56 -9.95
C ARG A 184 0.29 16.72 -10.29
N ILE A 185 0.21 16.21 -11.52
CA ILE A 185 -0.85 15.33 -11.98
C ILE A 185 -0.20 14.10 -12.59
N ALA A 186 -0.80 12.92 -12.35
CA ALA A 186 -0.32 11.69 -12.97
C ALA A 186 -1.44 10.71 -13.30
N ILE A 187 -1.15 9.83 -14.24
CA ILE A 187 -1.96 8.66 -14.57
C ILE A 187 -1.08 7.44 -14.38
N PHE A 188 -1.53 6.52 -13.55
CA PHE A 188 -0.87 5.26 -13.25
C PHE A 188 -1.65 4.11 -13.85
N THR A 189 -0.96 3.24 -14.57
CA THR A 189 -1.58 2.05 -15.14
C THR A 189 -0.78 0.80 -14.80
N GLN A 190 -1.47 -0.33 -14.67
CA GLN A 190 -0.85 -1.62 -14.38
C GLN A 190 -1.54 -2.73 -15.18
N ASN A 191 -0.73 -3.53 -15.87
CA ASN A 191 -1.14 -4.74 -16.55
C ASN A 191 -0.57 -5.96 -15.83
N ASP A 192 -1.43 -6.80 -15.27
CA ASP A 192 -1.06 -8.06 -14.64
C ASP A 192 -1.06 -9.18 -15.71
N LEU A 193 -0.02 -9.24 -16.55
CA LEU A 193 0.06 -10.18 -17.66
C LEU A 193 0.07 -11.64 -17.20
N SER A 194 0.65 -11.90 -16.04
CA SER A 194 0.58 -13.20 -15.37
C SER A 194 0.60 -13.00 -13.85
N ASN A 195 0.47 -14.07 -13.08
CA ASN A 195 0.60 -14.01 -11.63
C ASN A 195 2.03 -13.64 -11.17
N LYS A 196 3.02 -13.67 -12.08
CA LYS A 196 4.43 -13.38 -11.80
C LYS A 196 4.97 -12.19 -12.56
N PHE A 197 4.29 -11.73 -13.62
CA PHE A 197 4.79 -10.69 -14.49
C PHE A 197 3.79 -9.55 -14.60
N ILE A 198 4.26 -8.36 -14.21
CA ILE A 198 3.49 -7.12 -14.12
C ILE A 198 4.21 -6.05 -14.93
N ILE A 199 3.44 -5.26 -15.68
CA ILE A 199 3.93 -4.05 -16.34
C ILE A 199 3.21 -2.85 -15.73
N LEU A 200 4.00 -1.87 -15.29
CA LEU A 200 3.52 -0.57 -14.82
C LEU A 200 3.85 0.49 -15.87
N THR A 201 2.91 1.39 -16.12
CA THR A 201 3.15 2.54 -16.99
C THR A 201 2.60 3.78 -16.32
N ASN A 202 3.44 4.80 -16.16
CA ASN A 202 3.08 6.03 -15.49
C ASN A 202 3.34 7.22 -16.42
N PHE A 203 2.38 8.12 -16.49
CA PHE A 203 2.50 9.43 -17.14
C PHE A 203 2.39 10.49 -16.06
N ILE A 204 3.38 11.34 -15.92
CA ILE A 204 3.47 12.32 -14.85
C ILE A 204 3.73 13.68 -15.47
N ALA A 205 2.89 14.67 -15.13
CA ALA A 205 3.12 16.07 -15.38
C ALA A 205 3.40 16.74 -14.03
N ASP A 206 4.62 17.16 -13.83
CA ASP A 206 5.12 17.72 -12.57
C ASP A 206 5.47 19.19 -12.70
N LYS A 207 5.47 19.92 -11.58
CA LYS A 207 5.77 21.34 -11.50
C LYS A 207 4.98 22.16 -12.51
N LEU A 208 3.69 21.83 -12.69
CA LEU A 208 2.82 22.49 -13.65
C LEU A 208 2.72 23.99 -13.37
N PHE A 209 2.60 24.78 -14.45
CA PHE A 209 2.51 26.25 -14.42
C PHE A 209 3.75 26.96 -13.91
N THR A 210 4.90 26.28 -13.85
CA THR A 210 6.20 26.88 -13.51
C THR A 210 7.15 26.82 -14.70
N ASP A 211 8.24 27.57 -14.64
CA ASP A 211 9.30 27.50 -15.65
C ASP A 211 10.09 26.19 -15.60
N GLU A 212 9.99 25.45 -14.50
CA GLU A 212 10.58 24.12 -14.31
C GLU A 212 9.62 22.98 -14.65
N ALA A 213 8.51 23.23 -15.37
CA ALA A 213 7.54 22.21 -15.73
C ALA A 213 8.20 21.04 -16.47
N GLU A 214 7.90 19.82 -16.02
CA GLU A 214 8.41 18.60 -16.63
C GLU A 214 7.30 17.55 -16.83
N ASN A 215 7.40 16.82 -17.94
CA ASN A 215 6.58 15.67 -18.21
C ASN A 215 7.48 14.45 -18.20
N SER A 216 7.03 13.36 -17.58
CA SER A 216 7.78 12.11 -17.58
C SER A 216 6.88 10.91 -17.89
N PHE A 217 7.52 9.93 -18.52
CA PHE A 217 6.93 8.65 -18.83
C PHE A 217 7.79 7.56 -18.20
N ILE A 218 7.18 6.65 -17.45
CA ILE A 218 7.87 5.52 -16.80
C ILE A 218 7.25 4.23 -17.30
N LEU A 219 8.09 3.29 -17.68
CA LEU A 219 7.72 1.92 -18.00
C LEU A 219 8.54 0.97 -17.12
N THR A 220 7.86 0.18 -16.30
CA THR A 220 8.49 -0.78 -15.39
C THR A 220 7.96 -2.17 -15.65
N ALA A 221 8.86 -3.12 -15.81
CA ALA A 221 8.57 -4.54 -15.87
C ALA A 221 9.04 -5.21 -14.59
N THR A 222 8.14 -5.85 -13.86
CA THR A 222 8.42 -6.56 -12.60
C THR A 222 8.16 -8.05 -12.77
N TYR A 223 9.09 -8.86 -12.32
CA TYR A 223 8.99 -10.31 -12.33
C TYR A 223 9.21 -10.91 -10.94
N SER A 224 8.24 -11.66 -10.46
CA SER A 224 8.32 -12.39 -9.19
C SER A 224 9.03 -13.72 -9.38
N LEU A 225 10.28 -13.81 -8.96
CA LEU A 225 11.08 -15.04 -8.98
C LEU A 225 10.47 -16.10 -8.06
N THR A 226 10.13 -15.68 -6.85
CA THR A 226 9.45 -16.48 -5.83
C THR A 226 8.30 -15.67 -5.22
N GLU A 227 7.57 -16.24 -4.25
CA GLU A 227 6.56 -15.53 -3.48
C GLU A 227 7.14 -14.38 -2.63
N LYS A 228 8.46 -14.39 -2.40
CA LYS A 228 9.15 -13.41 -1.55
C LYS A 228 10.15 -12.52 -2.30
N ILE A 229 10.57 -12.90 -3.48
CA ILE A 229 11.62 -12.20 -4.24
C ILE A 229 11.02 -11.70 -5.55
N ALA A 230 11.10 -10.42 -5.79
CA ALA A 230 10.77 -9.78 -7.06
C ALA A 230 11.97 -8.98 -7.58
N ILE A 231 12.14 -8.98 -8.89
CA ILE A 231 13.12 -8.14 -9.60
C ILE A 231 12.37 -7.24 -10.57
N PHE A 232 12.94 -6.08 -10.87
CA PHE A 232 12.37 -5.17 -11.84
C PHE A 232 13.42 -4.53 -12.73
N GLY A 233 12.98 -4.13 -13.91
CA GLY A 233 13.69 -3.24 -14.82
C GLY A 233 12.77 -2.08 -15.19
N GLU A 234 13.33 -0.85 -15.20
CA GLU A 234 12.58 0.38 -15.41
C GLU A 234 13.26 1.29 -16.41
N GLY A 235 12.47 1.90 -17.29
CA GLY A 235 12.91 2.98 -18.16
C GLY A 235 12.03 4.21 -17.89
N GLN A 236 12.66 5.39 -17.78
CA GLN A 236 11.98 6.66 -17.59
C GLN A 236 12.54 7.70 -18.53
N GLY A 237 11.68 8.41 -19.24
CA GLY A 237 12.04 9.57 -20.06
C GLY A 237 11.47 10.85 -19.47
N PHE A 238 12.22 11.93 -19.56
CA PHE A 238 11.81 13.28 -19.13
C PHE A 238 11.79 14.23 -20.31
N LEU A 239 10.73 15.02 -20.40
CA LEU A 239 10.56 16.12 -21.34
C LEU A 239 10.45 17.40 -20.54
N ARG A 240 11.46 18.25 -20.60
CA ARG A 240 11.59 19.51 -19.86
C ARG A 240 11.67 20.71 -20.78
N LYS A 241 11.22 21.85 -20.29
CA LYS A 241 11.19 23.08 -21.09
C LYS A 241 12.56 23.76 -21.19
N ASN A 242 13.27 23.89 -20.06
CA ASN A 242 14.45 24.73 -19.94
C ASN A 242 15.72 23.98 -19.52
N VAL A 243 15.64 22.67 -19.41
CA VAL A 243 16.71 21.77 -18.96
C VAL A 243 16.81 20.63 -19.97
N PRO A 244 17.99 20.02 -20.17
CA PRO A 244 18.13 18.86 -21.06
C PRO A 244 17.16 17.74 -20.69
N ASN A 245 16.63 17.07 -21.70
CA ASN A 245 15.84 15.87 -21.50
C ASN A 245 16.76 14.73 -21.02
N ASP A 246 16.25 13.91 -20.14
CA ASP A 246 16.96 12.76 -19.61
C ASP A 246 16.26 11.47 -19.98
N ILE A 247 17.04 10.42 -20.15
CA ILE A 247 16.58 9.04 -20.18
C ILE A 247 17.26 8.31 -19.02
N GLN A 248 16.43 7.63 -18.22
CA GLN A 248 16.88 6.89 -17.06
C GLN A 248 16.57 5.42 -17.20
N TYR A 249 17.52 4.58 -16.79
CA TYR A 249 17.36 3.13 -16.73
C TYR A 249 17.61 2.67 -15.30
N GLY A 250 16.68 1.93 -14.73
CA GLY A 250 16.75 1.41 -13.38
C GLY A 250 16.62 -0.11 -13.35
N VAL A 251 17.34 -0.74 -12.45
CA VAL A 251 17.18 -2.16 -12.13
C VAL A 251 17.23 -2.32 -10.62
N GLY A 252 16.57 -3.34 -10.11
CA GLY A 252 16.62 -3.61 -8.70
C GLY A 252 15.81 -4.83 -8.30
N GLY A 253 15.71 -5.03 -6.99
CA GLY A 253 14.96 -6.12 -6.42
C GLY A 253 14.40 -5.81 -5.06
N ALA A 254 13.36 -6.55 -4.71
CA ALA A 254 12.68 -6.46 -3.44
C ALA A 254 12.58 -7.84 -2.80
N TYR A 255 12.75 -7.91 -1.48
CA TYR A 255 12.58 -9.09 -0.68
C TYR A 255 11.52 -8.88 0.39
N LEU A 256 10.48 -9.71 0.36
CA LEU A 256 9.38 -9.68 1.31
C LEU A 256 9.74 -10.50 2.56
N LEU A 257 10.08 -9.81 3.64
CA LEU A 257 10.36 -10.45 4.93
C LEU A 257 9.11 -11.09 5.52
N ASN A 258 7.99 -10.37 5.47
CA ASN A 258 6.65 -10.85 5.82
C ASN A 258 5.58 -10.05 5.04
N LYS A 259 4.28 -10.34 5.23
CA LYS A 259 3.19 -9.68 4.50
C LYS A 259 3.18 -8.16 4.62
N ASN A 260 3.80 -7.60 5.65
CA ASN A 260 3.78 -6.18 6.01
C ASN A 260 5.15 -5.50 6.00
N LEU A 261 6.21 -6.23 5.64
CA LEU A 261 7.57 -5.71 5.67
C LEU A 261 8.37 -6.20 4.47
N GLN A 262 8.90 -5.25 3.69
CA GLN A 262 9.72 -5.46 2.52
C GLN A 262 11.02 -4.69 2.66
N VAL A 263 12.12 -5.26 2.19
CA VAL A 263 13.39 -4.57 1.96
C VAL A 263 13.70 -4.58 0.48
N ASP A 264 14.40 -3.56 0.01
CA ASP A 264 14.67 -3.38 -1.41
C ASP A 264 16.01 -2.70 -1.66
N ALA A 265 16.51 -2.88 -2.89
CA ALA A 265 17.68 -2.18 -3.40
C ALA A 265 17.55 -1.93 -4.90
N SER A 266 18.12 -0.83 -5.38
CA SER A 266 18.10 -0.46 -6.79
C SER A 266 19.34 0.31 -7.21
N LEU A 267 19.65 0.20 -8.49
CA LEU A 267 20.66 0.97 -9.19
C LEU A 267 20.01 1.67 -10.37
N ARG A 268 20.43 2.90 -10.66
CA ARG A 268 19.90 3.69 -11.75
C ARG A 268 20.99 4.47 -12.43
N PHE A 269 20.90 4.53 -13.75
CA PHE A 269 21.73 5.31 -14.63
C PHE A 269 20.87 6.33 -15.36
N ILE A 270 21.31 7.56 -15.37
CA ILE A 270 20.63 8.68 -15.98
C ILE A 270 21.56 9.28 -17.02
N ASN A 271 21.10 9.33 -18.27
CA ASN A 271 21.81 9.93 -19.37
C ASN A 271 21.04 11.14 -19.86
N ASP A 272 21.69 12.28 -19.94
CA ASP A 272 21.10 13.46 -20.57
C ASP A 272 21.36 13.49 -22.08
N GLU A 273 20.70 14.39 -22.81
CA GLU A 273 20.86 14.56 -24.26
C GLU A 273 22.29 14.94 -24.67
N ARG A 274 23.14 15.37 -23.75
CA ARG A 274 24.52 15.82 -23.99
C ARG A 274 25.54 14.73 -23.68
N GLY A 275 25.07 13.56 -23.24
CA GLY A 275 25.92 12.43 -22.90
C GLY A 275 26.51 12.50 -21.50
N ASP A 276 26.05 13.42 -20.65
CA ASP A 276 26.43 13.44 -19.24
C ASP A 276 25.71 12.32 -18.47
N HIS A 277 26.42 11.72 -17.52
CA HIS A 277 25.96 10.56 -16.79
C HIS A 277 25.77 10.87 -15.31
N THR A 278 24.64 10.42 -14.78
CA THR A 278 24.35 10.41 -13.35
C THR A 278 24.12 8.99 -12.90
N PHE A 279 24.72 8.62 -11.80
CA PHE A 279 24.52 7.32 -11.15
C PHE A 279 23.76 7.51 -9.85
N LEU A 280 22.78 6.64 -9.60
CA LEU A 280 22.03 6.59 -8.35
C LEU A 280 21.95 5.16 -7.84
N ALA A 281 22.31 4.96 -6.58
CA ALA A 281 22.15 3.71 -5.86
C ALA A 281 21.28 3.94 -4.64
N GLY A 282 20.36 3.02 -4.37
CA GLY A 282 19.46 3.14 -3.23
C GLY A 282 19.12 1.80 -2.61
N ALA A 283 18.84 1.84 -1.31
CA ALA A 283 18.30 0.73 -0.55
C ALA A 283 17.23 1.23 0.41
N GLY A 284 16.24 0.41 0.69
CA GLY A 284 15.14 0.86 1.52
C GLY A 284 14.34 -0.24 2.17
N LEU A 285 13.34 0.23 2.91
CA LEU A 285 12.45 -0.57 3.71
C LEU A 285 11.03 0.00 3.59
N SER A 286 10.08 -0.87 3.37
CA SER A 286 8.65 -0.54 3.35
C SER A 286 7.95 -1.32 4.44
N TRP A 287 7.26 -0.62 5.33
CA TRP A 287 6.52 -1.21 6.43
C TRP A 287 5.05 -0.78 6.42
N ARG A 288 4.16 -1.72 6.69
CA ARG A 288 2.72 -1.53 6.67
C ARG A 288 2.10 -1.91 8.02
N LEU A 289 1.34 -0.99 8.61
CA LEU A 289 0.44 -1.25 9.71
C LEU A 289 -0.95 -1.54 9.16
N ASP A 290 -1.31 -2.81 9.13
CA ASP A 290 -2.57 -3.28 8.60
C ASP A 290 -3.64 -3.34 9.70
N ARG A 291 -4.64 -2.47 9.58
CA ARG A 291 -5.86 -2.46 10.41
C ARG A 291 -7.11 -2.62 9.55
N HIS A 292 -6.95 -3.16 8.34
CA HIS A 292 -8.06 -3.45 7.44
C HIS A 292 -9.06 -4.39 8.10
N LYS A 293 -10.35 -4.13 7.90
CA LYS A 293 -11.43 -4.99 8.37
C LYS A 293 -12.31 -5.31 7.18
N ASP A 294 -12.38 -6.58 6.81
CA ASP A 294 -13.26 -7.05 5.76
C ASP A 294 -14.71 -6.70 6.07
N LYS A 295 -15.37 -6.04 5.12
CA LYS A 295 -16.80 -5.79 5.19
C LYS A 295 -17.55 -6.98 4.60
N PHE A 296 -17.87 -7.95 5.42
CA PHE A 296 -18.72 -9.07 4.98
C PHE A 296 -20.16 -8.57 4.71
N THR A 297 -20.61 -8.65 3.48
CA THR A 297 -22.01 -8.51 3.14
C THR A 297 -22.72 -9.80 3.51
N LYS A 298 -23.61 -9.75 4.50
CA LYS A 298 -24.49 -10.88 4.78
C LYS A 298 -25.44 -11.06 3.61
N VAL A 299 -25.40 -12.22 2.96
CA VAL A 299 -26.36 -12.63 1.94
C VAL A 299 -27.44 -13.48 2.61
N ASP A 300 -28.67 -13.41 2.12
CA ASP A 300 -29.75 -14.33 2.51
C ASP A 300 -29.57 -15.69 1.85
N SER A 301 -30.45 -16.61 2.14
CA SER A 301 -30.45 -17.97 1.57
C SER A 301 -30.61 -18.00 0.04
N GLU A 302 -31.03 -16.90 -0.58
CA GLU A 302 -31.17 -16.70 -2.03
C GLU A 302 -29.98 -16.01 -2.67
N GLY A 303 -28.90 -15.72 -1.90
CA GLY A 303 -27.70 -15.04 -2.40
C GLY A 303 -27.86 -13.54 -2.60
N LYS A 304 -28.96 -12.93 -2.13
CA LYS A 304 -29.18 -11.48 -2.20
C LYS A 304 -28.52 -10.78 -1.00
N ALA A 305 -27.80 -9.70 -1.28
CA ALA A 305 -27.18 -8.90 -0.23
C ALA A 305 -28.23 -8.30 0.72
N ILE A 306 -28.20 -8.68 1.99
CA ILE A 306 -29.06 -8.09 3.02
C ILE A 306 -28.56 -6.68 3.26
N LYS A 307 -29.26 -5.66 2.73
CA LYS A 307 -28.97 -4.25 3.02
C LYS A 307 -29.01 -4.02 4.53
N GLN A 308 -27.86 -4.04 5.18
CA GLN A 308 -27.76 -3.52 6.54
C GLN A 308 -28.03 -2.01 6.44
N LYS A 309 -29.07 -1.52 7.11
CA LYS A 309 -29.24 -0.07 7.32
C LYS A 309 -28.00 0.44 8.05
N GLU A 310 -27.04 0.95 7.31
CA GLU A 310 -25.93 1.72 7.88
C GLU A 310 -26.58 2.92 8.60
N GLY A 311 -26.36 2.96 9.89
CA GLY A 311 -26.87 4.07 10.71
C GLY A 311 -26.23 5.37 10.24
N GLY A 312 -27.07 6.25 9.74
CA GLY A 312 -26.90 7.65 9.39
C GLY A 312 -25.49 8.19 9.17
N GLY A 313 -25.33 8.91 8.08
CA GLY A 313 -24.07 9.54 7.65
C GLY A 313 -23.40 10.39 8.73
N LEU A 314 -22.18 10.84 8.49
CA LEU A 314 -21.30 11.59 9.40
C LEU A 314 -22.03 12.74 10.15
N PHE A 315 -22.94 13.43 9.49
CA PHE A 315 -23.75 14.51 10.09
C PHE A 315 -24.77 14.02 11.15
N SER A 316 -25.35 12.83 11.02
CA SER A 316 -26.26 12.28 12.03
C SER A 316 -25.55 11.82 13.31
N ARG A 317 -24.24 11.49 13.24
CA ARG A 317 -23.41 11.16 14.40
C ARG A 317 -23.06 12.38 15.25
N LEU A 318 -22.91 13.55 14.65
CA LEU A 318 -22.60 14.81 15.35
C LEU A 318 -23.79 15.36 16.14
N PHE A 319 -25.02 15.16 15.67
CA PHE A 319 -26.23 15.74 16.28
C PHE A 319 -27.08 14.78 17.15
N SER A 320 -26.72 13.48 17.25
CA SER A 320 -27.54 12.49 17.97
C SER A 320 -27.12 12.20 19.41
N LYS A 321 -26.58 13.17 20.13
CA LYS A 321 -25.98 12.94 21.47
C LYS A 321 -27.00 12.81 22.65
N LYS A 322 -28.31 12.91 22.44
CA LYS A 322 -29.25 13.03 23.60
C LYS A 322 -30.16 11.84 23.95
N ASN A 323 -30.21 10.72 23.18
CA ASN A 323 -31.17 9.64 23.47
C ASN A 323 -30.64 8.21 23.53
N LYS A 324 -29.33 7.99 23.81
CA LYS A 324 -28.72 6.65 23.78
C LYS A 324 -29.04 5.74 25.00
N LYS A 325 -29.29 6.32 26.18
CA LYS A 325 -29.51 5.48 27.41
C LYS A 325 -30.89 4.79 27.43
N GLN A 326 -31.97 5.49 27.06
CA GLN A 326 -33.31 4.90 27.09
C GLN A 326 -33.58 3.87 25.98
N ARG A 327 -32.99 4.02 24.80
CA ARG A 327 -33.10 3.01 23.70
C ARG A 327 -32.37 1.71 23.98
N LYS A 328 -31.24 1.72 24.72
CA LYS A 328 -30.54 0.48 25.09
C LYS A 328 -31.36 -0.40 26.03
N VAL A 329 -32.03 0.20 27.04
CA VAL A 329 -32.84 -0.56 28.01
C VAL A 329 -34.09 -1.17 27.37
N LYS A 330 -34.79 -0.44 26.47
CA LYS A 330 -35.93 -1.00 25.71
C LYS A 330 -35.54 -2.14 24.76
N LYS A 331 -34.38 -2.03 24.05
CA LYS A 331 -33.91 -3.11 23.17
C LYS A 331 -33.49 -4.38 23.91
N VAL A 332 -32.89 -4.26 25.09
CA VAL A 332 -32.50 -5.42 25.91
C VAL A 332 -33.73 -6.13 26.49
N LYS A 333 -34.77 -5.39 26.94
CA LYS A 333 -36.04 -5.97 27.41
C LYS A 333 -36.80 -6.69 26.28
N ALA A 334 -36.89 -6.10 25.08
CA ALA A 334 -37.53 -6.71 23.93
C ALA A 334 -36.79 -7.98 23.44
N ARG A 335 -35.46 -7.99 23.49
CA ARG A 335 -34.64 -9.16 23.11
C ARG A 335 -34.76 -10.30 24.10
N LYS A 336 -34.85 -10.01 25.43
CA LYS A 336 -35.11 -11.02 26.46
C LYS A 336 -36.49 -11.63 26.33
N GLN A 337 -37.52 -10.86 25.98
CA GLN A 337 -38.88 -11.39 25.74
C GLN A 337 -38.98 -12.26 24.47
N LYS A 338 -38.27 -11.89 23.40
CA LYS A 338 -38.24 -12.67 22.14
C LYS A 338 -37.48 -13.98 22.30
N ILE A 339 -36.41 -14.04 23.07
CA ILE A 339 -35.66 -15.27 23.38
C ILE A 339 -36.46 -16.17 24.29
N LYS A 340 -37.30 -15.65 25.20
CA LYS A 340 -38.20 -16.45 26.05
C LYS A 340 -39.33 -17.11 25.24
N LYS A 341 -39.80 -16.47 24.13
CA LYS A 341 -40.83 -17.02 23.22
C LYS A 341 -40.29 -18.03 22.20
N LEU A 342 -38.94 -18.04 21.93
CA LEU A 342 -38.31 -18.92 20.93
C LEU A 342 -37.65 -20.14 21.50
N LYS A 343 -37.71 -20.38 22.82
CA LYS A 343 -37.28 -21.67 23.37
C LYS A 343 -38.39 -22.72 23.13
N PRO A 344 -38.17 -23.70 22.24
CA PRO A 344 -39.12 -24.79 22.13
C PRO A 344 -39.28 -25.46 23.49
N LYS A 345 -40.52 -25.82 23.87
CA LYS A 345 -40.77 -26.59 25.08
C LYS A 345 -40.09 -27.94 24.89
N MET A 346 -38.95 -28.14 25.52
CA MET A 346 -38.29 -29.44 25.50
C MET A 346 -39.21 -30.51 26.10
N THR A 347 -39.36 -31.63 25.42
CA THR A 347 -40.11 -32.82 25.89
C THR A 347 -39.45 -33.39 27.13
N LYS A 348 -40.21 -34.10 27.97
CA LYS A 348 -39.68 -34.74 29.19
C LYS A 348 -38.47 -35.65 28.89
N ALA A 349 -38.46 -36.32 27.71
CA ALA A 349 -37.35 -37.16 27.26
C ALA A 349 -36.06 -36.36 26.98
N GLN A 350 -36.18 -35.23 26.30
CA GLN A 350 -35.02 -34.37 26.01
C GLN A 350 -34.39 -33.76 27.28
N LYS A 351 -35.21 -33.45 28.29
CA LYS A 351 -34.69 -32.98 29.58
C LYS A 351 -33.97 -34.08 30.37
N LYS A 352 -34.37 -35.34 30.16
CA LYS A 352 -33.70 -36.48 30.81
C LYS A 352 -32.34 -36.76 30.17
N LEU A 353 -32.25 -36.71 28.85
CA LEU A 353 -31.02 -36.82 28.08
C LEU A 353 -30.02 -35.72 28.42
N GLU A 354 -30.43 -34.46 28.46
CA GLU A 354 -29.55 -33.35 28.83
C GLU A 354 -29.02 -33.45 30.28
N LYS A 355 -29.81 -34.01 31.20
CA LYS A 355 -29.34 -34.27 32.56
C LYS A 355 -28.30 -35.38 32.61
N GLU A 356 -28.49 -36.44 31.81
CA GLU A 356 -27.58 -37.57 31.71
C GLU A 356 -26.26 -37.19 31.06
N GLU A 357 -26.29 -36.42 29.95
CA GLU A 357 -25.08 -35.86 29.34
C GLU A 357 -24.27 -34.94 30.29
N LYS A 358 -24.96 -34.10 31.06
CA LYS A 358 -24.29 -33.26 32.09
C LYS A 358 -23.69 -34.08 33.24
N LYS A 359 -24.28 -35.23 33.58
CA LYS A 359 -23.77 -36.15 34.60
C LYS A 359 -22.51 -36.87 34.09
N ASN A 360 -22.55 -37.34 32.84
CA ASN A 360 -21.44 -38.02 32.18
C ASN A 360 -20.26 -37.06 31.93
N ALA A 361 -20.52 -35.84 31.51
CA ALA A 361 -19.48 -34.83 31.35
C ALA A 361 -18.81 -34.42 32.67
N LYS A 362 -19.52 -34.47 33.82
CA LYS A 362 -18.95 -34.25 35.14
C LYS A 362 -18.13 -35.45 35.61
N ALA A 363 -18.52 -36.66 35.29
CA ALA A 363 -17.78 -37.88 35.61
C ALA A 363 -16.45 -37.92 34.82
N ALA A 364 -16.51 -37.70 33.51
CA ALA A 364 -15.31 -37.63 32.67
C ALA A 364 -14.29 -36.54 33.10
N LYS A 365 -14.80 -35.39 33.59
CA LYS A 365 -13.90 -34.35 34.15
C LYS A 365 -13.26 -34.75 35.47
N LYS A 366 -13.93 -35.57 36.29
CA LYS A 366 -13.33 -36.10 37.53
C LYS A 366 -12.27 -37.14 37.21
N GLU A 367 -12.53 -37.99 36.25
CA GLU A 367 -11.62 -39.06 35.81
C GLU A 367 -10.33 -38.47 35.19
N ALA A 368 -10.48 -37.46 34.31
CA ALA A 368 -9.34 -36.74 33.76
C ALA A 368 -8.46 -36.07 34.81
N LYS A 369 -9.07 -35.48 35.86
CA LYS A 369 -8.31 -34.91 37.00
C LYS A 369 -7.60 -35.95 37.87
N SER A 370 -8.14 -37.15 37.96
CA SER A 370 -7.48 -38.24 38.74
C SER A 370 -6.27 -38.78 37.98
N ILE A 371 -6.40 -38.95 36.65
CA ILE A 371 -5.30 -39.36 35.78
C ILE A 371 -4.15 -38.32 35.79
N GLU A 372 -4.50 -37.04 35.72
CA GLU A 372 -3.51 -35.96 35.80
C GLU A 372 -2.77 -35.94 37.12
N LYS A 373 -3.47 -36.21 38.23
CA LYS A 373 -2.83 -36.33 39.58
C LYS A 373 -1.93 -37.55 39.67
N GLN A 374 -2.31 -38.69 39.06
CA GLN A 374 -1.46 -39.89 39.05
C GLN A 374 -0.20 -39.66 38.23
N LYS A 375 -0.31 -39.09 37.01
CA LYS A 375 0.86 -38.77 36.21
C LYS A 375 1.82 -37.79 36.89
N LYS A 376 1.28 -36.85 37.69
CA LYS A 376 2.12 -35.92 38.44
C LYS A 376 2.84 -36.61 39.61
N LYS A 377 2.21 -37.56 40.30
CA LYS A 377 2.87 -38.39 41.32
C LYS A 377 3.96 -39.28 40.72
N GLU A 378 3.69 -39.95 39.60
CA GLU A 378 4.68 -40.78 38.92
C GLU A 378 5.89 -39.96 38.44
N ALA A 379 5.68 -38.71 37.95
CA ALA A 379 6.76 -37.82 37.59
C ALA A 379 7.59 -37.32 38.79
N ASP A 380 6.93 -37.05 39.92
CA ASP A 380 7.60 -36.63 41.16
C ASP A 380 8.41 -37.80 41.81
N ASP A 381 7.89 -39.04 41.72
CA ASP A 381 8.57 -40.25 42.16
C ASP A 381 9.74 -40.62 41.24
N PHE A 382 9.62 -40.42 39.95
CA PHE A 382 10.71 -40.59 38.97
C PHE A 382 11.86 -39.63 39.24
N ASN A 383 11.58 -38.35 39.48
CA ASN A 383 12.60 -37.34 39.79
C ASN A 383 13.30 -37.57 41.13
N LYS A 384 12.62 -38.15 42.13
CA LYS A 384 13.23 -38.52 43.43
C LYS A 384 14.23 -39.66 43.35
N ASN A 385 14.05 -40.57 42.39
CA ASN A 385 14.93 -41.74 42.24
C ASN A 385 16.15 -41.49 41.33
N TYR A 386 16.28 -40.31 40.73
CA TYR A 386 17.36 -39.91 39.83
C TYR A 386 18.16 -38.70 40.28
N GLU A 387 18.21 -38.39 41.60
CA GLU A 387 19.26 -37.51 42.11
C GLU A 387 20.62 -38.25 42.06
N SER A 388 21.43 -37.86 41.08
CA SER A 388 22.81 -38.30 40.92
C SER A 388 23.65 -37.91 42.13
N PRO A 389 24.68 -38.72 42.54
CA PRO A 389 25.54 -38.44 43.66
C PRO A 389 26.33 -37.14 43.41
N LYS A 390 26.45 -36.33 44.43
CA LYS A 390 27.37 -35.19 44.46
C LYS A 390 28.80 -35.73 44.30
N GLU A 391 29.50 -35.30 43.26
CA GLU A 391 30.97 -35.40 43.20
C GLU A 391 31.52 -34.41 44.20
N ASP A 392 32.16 -34.98 45.25
CA ASP A 392 33.11 -34.28 46.09
C ASP A 392 34.43 -34.18 45.31
N GLU A 393 34.84 -32.94 44.96
CA GLU A 393 36.23 -32.46 45.02
C GLU A 393 36.24 -30.94 44.72
#